data_e6a50efb63cc9405a7659bf3dfc7a298
#
_entry.id   e6a50efb63cc9405a7659bf3dfc7a298
#
_cell.length_a   1.000
_cell.length_b   1.000
_cell.length_c   1.000
_cell.angle_alpha   90.00
_cell.angle_beta   90.00
_cell.angle_gamma   90.00
#
_symmetry.space_group_name_H-M   'P 1'
#
loop_
_entity.id
_entity.type
_entity.pdbx_description
1 polymer ?
#
loop_
_entity_poly.entity_id
_entity_poly.type
_entity_poly.pdbx_seq_one_letter_code
_entity_poly.pdbx_strand_id
1 'polypeptide(L)' 'MTEIVFLIEDDPEGGYTARALGESIFTEADDLDSLREMIRDAVLCHFPEEDKRPRAIRLHMV' A
#
# COMPACT_ATOMS: atom_id res chain seq x y z
N MET A 1 10.86 10.26 5.41
CA MET A 1 10.80 8.94 4.76
C MET A 1 10.81 9.11 3.26
N THR A 2 11.69 8.41 2.56
CA THR A 2 11.80 8.54 1.10
C THR A 2 11.03 7.45 0.35
N GLU A 3 10.85 6.29 0.96
CA GLU A 3 10.23 5.16 0.29
C GLU A 3 9.44 4.32 1.30
N ILE A 4 8.32 3.78 0.84
CA ILE A 4 7.54 2.81 1.61
C ILE A 4 7.34 1.59 0.73
N VAL A 5 7.46 0.40 1.30
CA VAL A 5 7.32 -0.86 0.58
C VAL A 5 6.08 -1.59 1.06
N PHE A 6 5.26 -2.03 0.11
CA PHE A 6 4.10 -2.85 0.39
C PHE A 6 4.31 -4.25 -0.16
N LEU A 7 3.99 -5.26 0.66
CA LEU A 7 3.95 -6.65 0.19
C LEU A 7 2.55 -6.94 -0.32
N ILE A 8 2.48 -7.41 -1.55
CA ILE A 8 1.21 -7.74 -2.20
C ILE A 8 1.07 -9.25 -2.24
N GLU A 9 -0.05 -9.75 -1.75
CA GLU A 9 -0.33 -11.18 -1.73
C GLU A 9 -1.70 -11.46 -2.35
N ASP A 10 -1.83 -12.64 -2.99
CA ASP A 10 -3.12 -13.12 -3.47
C ASP A 10 -3.94 -13.55 -2.27
N ASP A 11 -5.21 -13.13 -2.24
CA ASP A 11 -6.14 -13.59 -1.22
C ASP A 11 -6.72 -14.93 -1.66
N PRO A 12 -6.74 -15.97 -0.80
CA PRO A 12 -7.32 -17.25 -1.16
C PRO A 12 -8.80 -17.18 -1.58
N GLU A 13 -9.51 -16.17 -1.10
CA GLU A 13 -10.92 -15.99 -1.44
C GLU A 13 -11.12 -15.06 -2.64
N GLY A 14 -10.05 -14.67 -3.29
CA GLY A 14 -10.08 -13.78 -4.44
C GLY A 14 -9.58 -12.39 -4.07
N GLY A 15 -9.01 -11.68 -5.05
CA GLY A 15 -8.47 -10.36 -4.83
C GLY A 15 -7.04 -10.37 -4.30
N TYR A 16 -6.64 -9.23 -3.78
CA TYR A 16 -5.26 -9.00 -3.34
C TYR A 16 -5.23 -8.24 -2.03
N THR A 17 -4.20 -8.48 -1.25
CA THR A 17 -3.95 -7.72 -0.03
C THR A 17 -2.61 -7.00 -0.14
N ALA A 18 -2.49 -5.87 0.54
CA ALA A 18 -1.25 -5.10 0.59
C ALA A 18 -0.95 -4.74 2.04
N ARG A 19 0.28 -4.96 2.45
CA ARG A 19 0.73 -4.66 3.80
C ARG A 19 2.02 -3.87 3.73
N ALA A 20 2.05 -2.72 4.42
CA ALA A 20 3.26 -1.91 4.47
C ALA A 20 4.29 -2.51 5.42
N LEU A 21 5.55 -2.47 5.02
CA LEU A 21 6.64 -2.88 5.88
C LEU A 21 7.04 -1.70 6.76
N GLY A 22 7.03 -1.93 8.06
CA GLY A 22 7.44 -0.89 9.00
C GLY A 22 6.37 0.11 9.38
N GLU A 23 5.17 -0.02 8.81
CA GLU A 23 4.05 0.86 9.13
C GLU A 23 2.79 0.04 9.31
N SER A 24 1.86 0.55 10.11
CA SER A 24 0.59 -0.14 10.38
C SER A 24 -0.45 0.20 9.31
N ILE A 25 -0.16 -0.16 8.06
CA ILE A 25 -1.04 0.09 6.93
C ILE A 25 -1.36 -1.24 6.27
N PHE A 26 -2.65 -1.51 6.14
CA PHE A 26 -3.13 -2.72 5.47
C PHE A 26 -4.32 -2.33 4.60
N THR A 27 -4.37 -2.85 3.38
CA THR A 27 -5.49 -2.62 2.48
C THR A 27 -5.72 -3.84 1.61
N GLU A 28 -6.90 -3.94 1.02
CA GLU A 28 -7.24 -5.05 0.14
C GLU A 28 -8.19 -4.57 -0.96
N ALA A 29 -8.16 -5.25 -2.08
CA ALA A 29 -9.03 -4.92 -3.22
C ALA A 29 -9.19 -6.14 -4.10
N ASP A 30 -10.19 -6.10 -5.00
CA ASP A 30 -10.50 -7.20 -5.89
C ASP A 30 -9.50 -7.34 -7.04
N ASP A 31 -8.89 -6.23 -7.47
CA ASP A 31 -7.92 -6.24 -8.56
C ASP A 31 -6.74 -5.32 -8.24
N LEU A 32 -5.68 -5.43 -9.05
CA LEU A 32 -4.45 -4.68 -8.80
C LEU A 32 -4.60 -3.18 -9.02
N ASP A 33 -5.40 -2.75 -9.97
CA ASP A 33 -5.60 -1.33 -10.22
C ASP A 33 -6.30 -0.68 -9.05
N SER A 34 -7.35 -1.30 -8.53
CA SER A 34 -8.05 -0.82 -7.35
C SER A 34 -7.14 -0.83 -6.14
N LEU A 35 -6.31 -1.87 -6.00
CA LEU A 35 -5.39 -1.98 -4.89
C LEU A 35 -4.40 -0.82 -4.89
N ARG A 36 -3.87 -0.46 -6.06
CA ARG A 36 -2.94 0.67 -6.18
C ARG A 36 -3.57 1.96 -5.71
N GLU A 37 -4.83 2.20 -6.10
CA GLU A 37 -5.53 3.40 -5.66
C GLU A 37 -5.74 3.40 -4.16
N MET A 38 -6.11 2.26 -3.59
CA MET A 38 -6.31 2.15 -2.15
C MET A 38 -5.00 2.33 -1.38
N ILE A 39 -3.90 1.83 -1.92
CA ILE A 39 -2.57 2.03 -1.32
C ILE A 39 -2.23 3.52 -1.31
N ARG A 40 -2.44 4.20 -2.43
CA ARG A 40 -2.17 5.64 -2.53
C ARG A 40 -3.00 6.42 -1.52
N ASP A 41 -4.29 6.13 -1.43
CA ASP A 41 -5.17 6.78 -0.48
C ASP A 41 -4.76 6.51 0.96
N ALA A 42 -4.38 5.26 1.24
CA ALA A 42 -3.93 4.89 2.59
C ALA A 42 -2.66 5.64 2.99
N VAL A 43 -1.72 5.80 2.06
CA VAL A 43 -0.49 6.55 2.31
C VAL A 43 -0.82 8.01 2.58
N LEU A 44 -1.70 8.60 1.77
CA LEU A 44 -2.10 9.99 1.97
C LEU A 44 -2.78 10.21 3.32
N CYS A 45 -3.60 9.25 3.75
CA CYS A 45 -4.26 9.33 5.05
C CYS A 45 -3.29 9.14 6.21
N HIS A 46 -2.34 8.23 6.05
CA HIS A 46 -1.38 7.91 7.11
C HIS A 46 -0.32 9.01 7.25
N PHE A 47 0.05 9.65 6.15
CA PHE A 47 1.03 10.73 6.11
C PHE A 47 0.39 11.99 5.54
N PRO A 48 -0.44 12.71 6.32
CA PRO A 48 -1.14 13.87 5.79
C PRO A 48 -0.22 15.05 5.49
N GLU A 49 0.95 15.11 6.14
CA GLU A 49 1.91 16.16 5.88
C GLU A 49 2.82 15.78 4.73
N GLU A 50 2.88 16.63 3.72
CA GLU A 50 3.61 16.36 2.49
C GLU A 50 5.10 16.10 2.73
N ASP A 51 5.72 16.84 3.62
CA ASP A 51 7.15 16.70 3.91
C ASP A 51 7.50 15.41 4.66
N LYS A 52 6.50 14.76 5.27
CA LYS A 52 6.70 13.50 5.98
C LYS A 52 6.26 12.29 5.16
N ARG A 53 5.66 12.55 4.01
CA ARG A 53 5.14 11.50 3.12
C ARG A 53 6.27 10.84 2.34
N PRO A 54 6.23 9.50 2.17
CA PRO A 54 7.23 8.86 1.30
C PRO A 54 7.10 9.37 -0.13
N ARG A 55 8.22 9.53 -0.80
CA ARG A 55 8.25 10.02 -2.17
C ARG A 55 8.00 8.92 -3.18
N ALA A 56 8.23 7.69 -2.80
CA ALA A 56 8.04 6.54 -3.66
C ALA A 56 7.29 5.44 -2.91
N ILE A 57 6.40 4.78 -3.61
CA ILE A 57 5.68 3.61 -3.10
C ILE A 57 6.13 2.43 -3.94
N ARG A 58 6.75 1.44 -3.30
CA ARG A 58 7.22 0.25 -3.98
C ARG A 58 6.31 -0.91 -3.66
N LEU A 59 5.88 -1.63 -4.68
CA LEU A 59 5.02 -2.80 -4.53
C LEU A 59 5.84 -4.05 -4.81
N HIS A 60 5.83 -4.98 -3.88
CA HIS A 60 6.54 -6.24 -4.01
C HIS A 60 5.53 -7.38 -4.01
N MET A 61 5.46 -8.11 -5.12
CA MET A 61 4.56 -9.25 -5.25
C MET A 61 5.20 -10.47 -4.61
N VAL A 62 4.46 -11.10 -3.71
CA VAL A 62 4.92 -12.30 -3.01
C VAL A 62 4.49 -13.56 -3.76
#